data_fbd4cbf185713e14d8a0793081378ebe
#
_entry.id   fbd4cbf185713e14d8a0793081378ebe
#
_cell.length_a   1.000
_cell.length_b   1.000
_cell.length_c   1.000
_cell.angle_alpha   90.00
_cell.angle_beta   90.00
_cell.angle_gamma   90.00
#
_symmetry.space_group_name_H-M   'P 1'
#
loop_
_entity.id
_entity.type
_entity.pdbx_description
1 polymer ?
#
loop_
_entity_poly.entity_id
_entity_poly.type
_entity_poly.pdbx_seq_one_letter_code
_entity_poly.pdbx_strand_id
1 'polypeptide(L)'
;MIYEEFLTLKGKDFKGRTLDDIWSFSDKEIEENHDFIQIIFPLNKPSQSVFHGYYLDSQDLVKQIKNNKEATNNIIKSSKWFISFLERNTYWNSYHDHNQLRITRVIECLRLLVSDEAADNFYNNILKLIKDNNEVNMRTLNFWKNA
;
A
#
# COMPACT_ATOMS: atom_id res chain seq x y z
N MET A 1 15.36 -10.71 -3.00
CA MET A 1 13.92 -10.88 -2.69
C MET A 1 13.14 -11.07 -3.98
N ILE A 2 12.17 -11.96 -3.98
CA ILE A 2 11.30 -12.25 -5.13
C ILE A 2 9.87 -11.84 -4.75
N TYR A 3 9.33 -10.84 -5.43
CA TYR A 3 8.02 -10.27 -5.08
C TYR A 3 6.88 -11.27 -5.11
N GLU A 4 6.83 -12.11 -6.16
CA GLU A 4 5.75 -13.10 -6.27
C GLU A 4 5.77 -14.09 -5.12
N GLU A 5 6.95 -14.55 -4.72
CA GLU A 5 7.09 -15.45 -3.57
C GLU A 5 6.72 -14.76 -2.27
N PHE A 6 7.16 -13.52 -2.07
CA PHE A 6 6.83 -12.74 -0.88
C PHE A 6 5.32 -12.51 -0.77
N LEU A 7 4.68 -12.10 -1.87
CA LEU A 7 3.25 -11.80 -1.89
C LEU A 7 2.38 -13.06 -1.76
N THR A 8 2.92 -14.24 -1.98
CA THR A 8 2.21 -15.52 -1.82
C THR A 8 2.62 -16.27 -0.55
N LEU A 9 3.27 -15.60 0.39
CA LEU A 9 3.69 -16.16 1.69
C LEU A 9 4.72 -17.29 1.56
N LYS A 10 5.46 -17.34 0.44
CA LYS A 10 6.48 -18.36 0.18
C LYS A 10 7.90 -17.82 0.29
N GLY A 11 8.07 -16.53 0.48
CA GLY A 11 9.36 -15.87 0.54
C GLY A 11 9.42 -14.76 1.57
N LYS A 12 10.62 -14.23 1.74
CA LYS A 12 10.92 -13.17 2.69
C LYS A 12 11.37 -11.92 1.96
N ASP A 13 11.18 -10.76 2.59
CA ASP A 13 11.73 -9.52 2.09
C ASP A 13 13.22 -9.39 2.38
N PHE A 14 13.82 -8.25 2.02
CA PHE A 14 15.25 -7.98 2.18
C PHE A 14 15.72 -7.96 3.65
N LYS A 15 14.80 -7.86 4.61
CA LYS A 15 15.08 -7.92 6.05
C LYS A 15 14.75 -9.28 6.68
N GLY A 16 14.39 -10.26 5.88
CA GLY A 16 14.02 -11.58 6.37
C GLY A 16 12.61 -11.67 6.95
N ARG A 17 11.73 -10.70 6.64
CA ARG A 17 10.34 -10.69 7.11
C ARG A 17 9.45 -11.35 6.07
N THR A 18 8.48 -12.13 6.54
CA THR A 18 7.39 -12.62 5.70
C THR A 18 6.28 -11.57 5.66
N LEU A 19 5.33 -11.74 4.73
CA LEU A 19 4.14 -10.89 4.70
C LEU A 19 3.33 -11.02 6.00
N ASP A 20 3.25 -12.23 6.57
CA ASP A 20 2.60 -12.43 7.88
C ASP A 20 3.30 -11.66 9.00
N ASP A 21 4.62 -11.55 8.97
CA ASP A 21 5.37 -10.78 9.96
C ASP A 21 4.95 -9.29 9.91
N ILE A 22 4.80 -8.76 8.71
CA ILE A 22 4.37 -7.36 8.51
C ILE A 22 2.92 -7.16 8.94
N TRP A 23 2.02 -8.07 8.61
CA TRP A 23 0.63 -8.01 9.06
C TRP A 23 0.51 -8.09 10.59
N SER A 24 1.51 -8.61 11.27
CA SER A 24 1.56 -8.71 12.73
C SER A 24 2.16 -7.47 13.40
N PHE A 25 2.56 -6.46 12.64
CA PHE A 25 3.08 -5.22 13.19
C PHE A 25 2.08 -4.55 14.14
N SER A 26 2.58 -4.02 15.25
CA SER A 26 1.81 -3.10 16.10
C SER A 26 1.59 -1.77 15.37
N ASP A 27 0.65 -0.97 15.84
CA ASP A 27 0.42 0.35 15.25
C ASP A 27 1.69 1.23 15.31
N LYS A 28 2.46 1.12 16.39
CA LYS A 28 3.75 1.81 16.51
C LYS A 28 4.74 1.35 15.43
N GLU A 29 4.83 0.05 15.18
CA GLU A 29 5.72 -0.49 14.15
C GLU A 29 5.29 -0.05 12.76
N ILE A 30 3.98 -0.03 12.47
CA ILE A 30 3.46 0.47 11.20
C ILE A 30 3.84 1.94 11.02
N GLU A 31 3.67 2.75 12.06
CA GLU A 31 3.96 4.19 12.01
C GLU A 31 5.44 4.48 11.82
N GLU A 32 6.30 3.79 12.58
CA GLU A 32 7.74 4.10 12.66
C GLU A 32 8.59 3.45 11.58
N ASN A 33 8.16 2.33 10.99
CA ASN A 33 8.92 1.67 9.93
C ASN A 33 8.58 2.29 8.57
N HIS A 34 9.61 2.64 7.80
CA HIS A 34 9.46 3.28 6.48
C HIS A 34 9.94 2.38 5.34
N ASP A 35 10.18 1.09 5.61
CA ASP A 35 10.80 0.17 4.66
C ASP A 35 9.94 -1.03 4.26
N PHE A 36 8.64 -1.00 4.58
CA PHE A 36 7.76 -2.13 4.26
C PHE A 36 6.64 -1.78 3.26
N ILE A 37 6.20 -0.53 3.22
CA ILE A 37 5.10 -0.11 2.33
C ILE A 37 5.45 -0.39 0.86
N GLN A 38 6.69 -0.12 0.46
CA GLN A 38 7.17 -0.34 -0.90
C GLN A 38 7.19 -1.83 -1.28
N ILE A 39 7.24 -2.69 -0.29
CA ILE A 39 7.33 -4.14 -0.48
C ILE A 39 5.95 -4.77 -0.54
N ILE A 40 5.04 -4.40 0.35
CA ILE A 40 3.70 -4.97 0.38
C ILE A 40 2.75 -4.33 -0.66
N PHE A 41 3.07 -3.11 -1.11
CA PHE A 41 2.35 -2.41 -2.18
C PHE A 41 3.34 -2.00 -3.28
N PRO A 42 3.89 -2.97 -4.03
CA PRO A 42 4.90 -2.66 -5.04
C PRO A 42 4.31 -1.92 -6.24
N LEU A 43 5.12 -1.07 -6.84
CA LEU A 43 4.79 -0.32 -8.06
C LEU A 43 5.82 -0.64 -9.15
N ASN A 44 5.51 -0.23 -10.37
CA ASN A 44 6.38 -0.40 -11.54
C ASN A 44 7.33 0.79 -11.74
N LYS A 45 7.54 1.59 -10.72
CA LYS A 45 8.44 2.75 -10.73
C LYS A 45 9.19 2.81 -9.40
N PRO A 46 10.44 3.34 -9.38
CA PRO A 46 11.19 3.49 -8.14
C PRO A 46 10.47 4.40 -7.15
N SER A 47 10.61 4.09 -5.86
CA SER A 47 10.19 5.00 -4.80
C SER A 47 11.10 6.23 -4.79
N GLN A 48 10.55 7.40 -4.45
CA GLN A 48 11.33 8.62 -4.24
C GLN A 48 11.98 8.66 -2.86
N SER A 49 11.73 7.65 -2.02
CA SER A 49 12.32 7.50 -0.69
C SER A 49 13.57 6.60 -0.73
N VAL A 50 14.02 6.13 0.43
CA VAL A 50 15.30 5.43 0.64
C VAL A 50 15.47 4.13 -0.15
N PHE A 51 14.40 3.45 -0.57
CA PHE A 51 14.45 2.10 -1.18
C PHE A 51 14.14 2.14 -2.68
N HIS A 52 14.90 2.91 -3.44
CA HIS A 52 14.70 3.12 -4.89
C HIS A 52 14.80 1.84 -5.73
N GLY A 53 15.61 0.86 -5.28
CA GLY A 53 15.86 -0.37 -6.03
C GLY A 53 14.76 -1.42 -5.90
N TYR A 54 13.78 -1.22 -5.01
CA TYR A 54 12.72 -2.20 -4.77
C TYR A 54 11.44 -1.79 -5.50
N TYR A 55 11.35 -2.16 -6.76
CA TYR A 55 10.17 -1.92 -7.59
C TYR A 55 10.06 -2.99 -8.68
N LEU A 56 8.90 -3.08 -9.32
CA LEU A 56 8.65 -4.03 -10.40
C LEU A 56 9.23 -3.47 -11.70
N ASP A 57 10.42 -3.90 -12.05
CA ASP A 57 11.24 -3.32 -13.12
C ASP A 57 10.98 -3.89 -14.52
N SER A 58 10.00 -4.78 -14.67
CA SER A 58 9.60 -5.31 -15.95
C SER A 58 8.10 -5.49 -16.08
N GLN A 59 7.59 -5.41 -17.30
CA GLN A 59 6.18 -5.69 -17.57
C GLN A 59 5.84 -7.15 -17.30
N ASP A 60 6.76 -8.07 -17.52
CA ASP A 60 6.55 -9.50 -17.26
C ASP A 60 6.33 -9.74 -15.76
N LEU A 61 7.09 -9.09 -14.91
CA LEU A 61 6.93 -9.21 -13.46
C LEU A 61 5.57 -8.68 -13.01
N VAL A 62 5.14 -7.53 -13.54
CA VAL A 62 3.81 -6.98 -13.29
C VAL A 62 2.73 -7.98 -13.70
N LYS A 63 2.84 -8.55 -14.89
CA LYS A 63 1.87 -9.56 -15.39
C LYS A 63 1.83 -10.82 -14.53
N GLN A 64 2.99 -11.31 -14.10
CA GLN A 64 3.08 -12.48 -13.24
C GLN A 64 2.29 -12.28 -11.94
N ILE A 65 2.51 -11.14 -11.29
CA ILE A 65 1.81 -10.81 -10.04
C ILE A 65 0.31 -10.64 -10.29
N LYS A 66 -0.05 -9.87 -11.33
CA LYS A 66 -1.44 -9.59 -11.68
C LYS A 66 -2.22 -10.88 -12.00
N ASN A 67 -1.57 -11.86 -12.60
CA ASN A 67 -2.18 -13.14 -12.96
C ASN A 67 -2.12 -14.16 -11.82
N ASN A 68 -1.45 -13.87 -10.72
CA ASN A 68 -1.37 -14.74 -9.55
C ASN A 68 -2.47 -14.35 -8.55
N LYS A 69 -3.51 -15.17 -8.48
CA LYS A 69 -4.69 -14.86 -7.66
C LYS A 69 -4.36 -14.79 -6.17
N GLU A 70 -3.46 -15.63 -5.69
CA GLU A 70 -3.03 -15.59 -4.28
C GLU A 70 -2.31 -14.28 -3.97
N ALA A 71 -1.43 -13.82 -4.87
CA ALA A 71 -0.73 -12.55 -4.72
C ALA A 71 -1.70 -11.38 -4.70
N THR A 72 -2.64 -11.31 -5.64
CA THR A 72 -3.61 -10.22 -5.71
C THR A 72 -4.55 -10.22 -4.51
N ASN A 73 -4.99 -11.40 -4.04
CA ASN A 73 -5.80 -11.51 -2.83
C ASN A 73 -5.04 -11.01 -1.59
N ASN A 74 -3.73 -11.29 -1.51
CA ASN A 74 -2.91 -10.83 -0.40
C ASN A 74 -2.64 -9.32 -0.46
N ILE A 75 -2.54 -8.73 -1.64
CA ILE A 75 -2.48 -7.27 -1.79
C ILE A 75 -3.77 -6.63 -1.29
N ILE A 76 -4.92 -7.19 -1.63
CA ILE A 76 -6.22 -6.73 -1.12
C ILE A 76 -6.26 -6.85 0.41
N LYS A 77 -5.81 -7.98 0.96
CA LYS A 77 -5.74 -8.18 2.41
C LYS A 77 -4.85 -7.14 3.08
N SER A 78 -3.69 -6.84 2.50
CA SER A 78 -2.81 -5.78 2.98
C SER A 78 -3.49 -4.42 2.97
N SER A 79 -4.29 -4.11 1.94
CA SER A 79 -5.02 -2.84 1.87
C SER A 79 -6.05 -2.72 2.99
N LYS A 80 -6.76 -3.79 3.31
CA LYS A 80 -7.72 -3.82 4.42
C LYS A 80 -7.02 -3.71 5.78
N TRP A 81 -5.88 -4.35 5.92
CA TRP A 81 -5.03 -4.23 7.10
C TRP A 81 -4.58 -2.78 7.32
N PHE A 82 -4.20 -2.09 6.26
CA PHE A 82 -3.80 -0.68 6.34
C PHE A 82 -4.99 0.24 6.67
N ILE A 83 -6.16 -0.01 6.09
CA ILE A 83 -7.38 0.74 6.46
C ILE A 83 -7.68 0.59 7.95
N SER A 84 -7.56 -0.61 8.51
CA SER A 84 -7.78 -0.84 9.94
C SER A 84 -6.82 -0.02 10.80
N PHE A 85 -5.55 0.09 10.38
CA PHE A 85 -4.58 0.98 11.03
C PHE A 85 -5.04 2.44 10.98
N LEU A 86 -5.48 2.91 9.82
CA LEU A 86 -5.95 4.30 9.64
C LEU A 86 -7.21 4.59 10.45
N GLU A 87 -8.09 3.61 10.63
CA GLU A 87 -9.28 3.76 11.47
C GLU A 87 -8.92 3.92 12.94
N ARG A 88 -7.92 3.18 13.42
CA ARG A 88 -7.48 3.25 14.81
C ARG A 88 -6.66 4.51 15.13
N ASN A 89 -6.00 5.08 14.12
CA ASN A 89 -5.02 6.17 14.29
C ASN A 89 -5.37 7.31 13.34
N THR A 90 -6.17 8.25 13.80
CA THR A 90 -6.80 9.27 12.96
C THR A 90 -5.95 10.52 12.71
N TYR A 91 -4.74 10.61 13.26
CA TYR A 91 -3.85 11.77 13.11
C TYR A 91 -3.40 12.00 11.66
N TRP A 92 -3.50 10.99 10.77
CA TRP A 92 -3.23 11.15 9.35
C TRP A 92 -4.21 12.10 8.67
N ASN A 93 -5.41 12.26 9.24
CA ASN A 93 -6.40 13.24 8.78
C ASN A 93 -6.01 14.61 9.31
N SER A 94 -5.02 15.20 8.67
CA SER A 94 -4.45 16.50 9.01
C SER A 94 -4.01 17.18 7.72
N TYR A 95 -3.50 18.39 7.80
CA TYR A 95 -3.06 19.12 6.60
C TYR A 95 -1.93 18.38 5.88
N HIS A 96 -0.94 17.85 6.62
CA HIS A 96 0.14 17.00 6.10
C HIS A 96 0.42 15.85 7.05
N ASP A 97 0.62 14.66 6.47
CA ASP A 97 1.05 13.47 7.20
C ASP A 97 1.64 12.45 6.21
N HIS A 98 2.71 11.75 6.59
CA HIS A 98 3.37 10.78 5.72
C HIS A 98 2.46 9.61 5.32
N ASN A 99 1.45 9.29 6.13
CA ASN A 99 0.47 8.25 5.78
C ASN A 99 -0.36 8.63 4.55
N GLN A 100 -0.46 9.92 4.23
CA GLN A 100 -1.17 10.36 3.02
C GLN A 100 -0.45 9.91 1.75
N LEU A 101 0.89 9.90 1.74
CA LEU A 101 1.68 9.34 0.64
C LEU A 101 1.50 7.82 0.54
N ARG A 102 1.41 7.15 1.68
CA ARG A 102 1.14 5.71 1.74
C ARG A 102 -0.22 5.38 1.14
N ILE A 103 -1.25 6.17 1.44
CA ILE A 103 -2.59 6.02 0.86
C ILE A 103 -2.53 6.12 -0.66
N THR A 104 -1.85 7.12 -1.21
CA THR A 104 -1.67 7.27 -2.66
C THR A 104 -1.05 6.00 -3.25
N ARG A 105 -0.01 5.48 -2.62
CA ARG A 105 0.68 4.29 -3.09
C ARG A 105 -0.21 3.05 -3.09
N VAL A 106 -1.03 2.88 -2.07
CA VAL A 106 -1.97 1.75 -2.00
C VAL A 106 -2.95 1.82 -3.17
N ILE A 107 -3.53 2.99 -3.43
CA ILE A 107 -4.46 3.17 -4.56
C ILE A 107 -3.76 2.81 -5.88
N GLU A 108 -2.57 3.35 -6.11
CA GLU A 108 -1.81 3.07 -7.33
C GLU A 108 -1.47 1.58 -7.48
N CYS A 109 -1.06 0.93 -6.40
CA CYS A 109 -0.73 -0.50 -6.40
C CYS A 109 -1.96 -1.37 -6.71
N LEU A 110 -3.08 -1.10 -6.08
CA LEU A 110 -4.33 -1.81 -6.35
C LEU A 110 -4.75 -1.66 -7.81
N ARG A 111 -4.63 -0.45 -8.35
CA ARG A 111 -5.00 -0.19 -9.75
C ARG A 111 -4.06 -0.91 -10.72
N LEU A 112 -2.77 -0.93 -10.43
CA LEU A 112 -1.77 -1.59 -11.29
C LEU A 112 -1.89 -3.12 -11.26
N LEU A 113 -2.03 -3.70 -10.07
CA LEU A 113 -1.83 -5.14 -9.86
C LEU A 113 -3.13 -5.92 -9.62
N VAL A 114 -4.21 -5.25 -9.23
CA VAL A 114 -5.46 -5.94 -8.92
C VAL A 114 -6.55 -5.53 -9.92
N SER A 115 -7.18 -4.39 -9.70
CA SER A 115 -8.24 -3.88 -10.58
C SER A 115 -8.57 -2.43 -10.24
N ASP A 116 -9.22 -1.75 -11.18
CA ASP A 116 -9.79 -0.42 -10.92
C ASP A 116 -10.84 -0.47 -9.82
N GLU A 117 -11.65 -1.52 -9.78
CA GLU A 117 -12.67 -1.71 -8.75
C GLU A 117 -12.05 -1.77 -7.35
N ALA A 118 -10.98 -2.56 -7.17
CA ALA A 118 -10.28 -2.66 -5.88
C ALA A 118 -9.69 -1.32 -5.46
N ALA A 119 -9.09 -0.59 -6.39
CA ALA A 119 -8.53 0.74 -6.14
C ALA A 119 -9.62 1.74 -5.74
N ASP A 120 -10.72 1.76 -6.48
CA ASP A 120 -11.84 2.67 -6.21
C ASP A 120 -12.51 2.35 -4.87
N ASN A 121 -12.65 1.08 -4.52
CA ASN A 121 -13.20 0.66 -3.23
C ASN A 121 -12.33 1.15 -2.07
N PHE A 122 -11.02 1.00 -2.19
CA PHE A 122 -10.09 1.51 -1.18
C PHE A 122 -10.20 3.04 -1.05
N TYR A 123 -10.15 3.74 -2.17
CA TYR A 123 -10.28 5.20 -2.22
C TYR A 123 -11.57 5.67 -1.55
N ASN A 124 -12.70 5.06 -1.89
CA ASN A 124 -13.99 5.39 -1.30
C ASN A 124 -14.03 5.14 0.20
N ASN A 125 -13.38 4.09 0.68
CA ASN A 125 -13.26 3.83 2.12
C ASN A 125 -12.45 4.91 2.82
N ILE A 126 -11.37 5.39 2.21
CA ILE A 126 -10.58 6.52 2.75
C ILE A 126 -11.46 7.77 2.86
N LEU A 127 -12.21 8.10 1.81
CA LEU A 127 -13.11 9.27 1.82
C LEU A 127 -14.18 9.16 2.91
N LYS A 128 -14.70 7.96 3.16
CA LYS A 128 -15.66 7.73 4.25
C LYS A 128 -15.07 8.04 5.63
N LEU A 129 -13.79 7.73 5.84
CA LEU A 129 -13.13 7.98 7.14
C LEU A 129 -12.99 9.48 7.45
N ILE A 130 -12.99 10.34 6.44
CA ILE A 130 -12.85 11.81 6.60
C ILE A 130 -14.10 12.56 6.20
N LYS A 131 -15.20 11.86 5.95
CA LYS A 131 -16.45 12.43 5.44
C LYS A 131 -16.98 13.57 6.31
N ASP A 132 -16.96 13.40 7.64
CA ASP A 132 -17.54 14.34 8.58
C ASP A 132 -16.57 15.46 9.02
N ASN A 133 -15.27 15.23 8.86
CA ASN A 133 -14.24 16.20 9.24
C ASN A 133 -12.99 15.99 8.40
N ASN A 134 -12.91 16.64 7.25
CA ASN A 134 -11.79 16.51 6.32
C ASN A 134 -10.76 17.63 6.58
N GLU A 135 -9.63 17.26 7.16
CA GLU A 135 -8.50 18.15 7.44
C GLU A 135 -7.36 18.03 6.41
N VAL A 136 -7.51 17.13 5.44
CA VAL A 136 -6.46 16.86 4.42
C VAL A 136 -6.43 18.00 3.40
N ASN A 137 -5.23 18.42 2.98
CA ASN A 137 -5.08 19.49 2.00
C ASN A 137 -5.61 19.07 0.62
N MET A 138 -6.01 20.06 -0.17
CA MET A 138 -6.63 19.83 -1.49
C MET A 138 -5.68 19.14 -2.47
N ARG A 139 -4.38 19.43 -2.42
CA ARG A 139 -3.39 18.81 -3.30
C ARG A 139 -3.32 17.30 -3.08
N THR A 140 -3.32 16.87 -1.83
CA THR A 140 -3.32 15.44 -1.47
C THR A 140 -4.62 14.76 -1.90
N LEU A 141 -5.77 15.41 -1.68
CA LEU A 141 -7.06 14.88 -2.15
C LEU A 141 -7.07 14.67 -3.67
N ASN A 142 -6.46 15.57 -4.42
CA ASN A 142 -6.33 15.42 -5.87
C ASN A 142 -5.39 14.28 -6.25
N PHE A 143 -4.30 14.06 -5.52
CA PHE A 143 -3.43 12.90 -5.75
C PHE A 143 -4.19 11.58 -5.55
N TRP A 144 -5.00 11.48 -4.50
CA TRP A 144 -5.82 10.28 -4.27
C TRP A 144 -6.84 10.07 -5.38
N LYS A 145 -7.51 11.14 -5.79
CA LYS A 145 -8.51 11.07 -6.85
C LYS A 145 -7.93 10.60 -8.18
N ASN A 146 -6.70 10.97 -8.48
CA ASN A 146 -6.03 10.68 -9.76
C ASN A 146 -5.11 9.45 -9.71
N ALA A 147 -4.98 8.82 -8.57
CA ALA A 147 -4.12 7.65 -8.40
C ALA A 147 -4.68 6.37 -9.05
#